data_f37eeae26a995f4d942ddc6f887b9cf5
#
_entry.id   f37eeae26a995f4d942ddc6f887b9cf5
#
_cell.length_a   1.000
_cell.length_b   1.000
_cell.length_c   1.000
_cell.angle_alpha   90.00
_cell.angle_beta   90.00
_cell.angle_gamma   90.00
#
_symmetry.space_group_name_H-M   'P 1'
#
loop_
_entity.id
_entity.type
_entity.pdbx_description
1 polymer ?
#
loop_
_entity_poly.entity_id
_entity_poly.type
_entity_poly.pdbx_seq_one_letter_code
_entity_poly.pdbx_strand_id
1 'polypeptide(L)'
;PNADLHSGIFGGAVANPINVLCKMIADMQDEKGHITIPGFYDDVLEVSAEERAKMAKAPFDLENYKKSLDIKEVKGEEGFTTNERTGIRPTFDVCGIWRRGQDSVAF
;
A
#
# COMPACT_ATOMS: atom_id res chain seq x y z
N PRO A 1 -4.40 15.45 -19.78
CA PRO A 1 -4.62 16.64 -20.61
C PRO A 1 -3.35 17.50 -20.71
N ASN A 2 -3.24 18.24 -21.79
CA ASN A 2 -2.08 19.10 -22.03
C ASN A 2 -2.14 20.44 -21.29
N ALA A 3 -3.25 20.74 -20.65
CA ALA A 3 -3.49 21.96 -19.90
C ALA A 3 -4.34 21.67 -18.66
N ASP A 4 -4.31 22.60 -17.72
CA ASP A 4 -5.19 22.56 -16.58
C ASP A 4 -6.63 22.88 -17.00
N LEU A 5 -7.57 22.03 -16.62
CA LEU A 5 -8.96 22.16 -16.97
C LEU A 5 -9.81 22.37 -15.72
N HIS A 6 -10.83 23.20 -15.83
CA HIS A 6 -11.77 23.45 -14.73
C HIS A 6 -12.78 22.30 -14.62
N SER A 7 -12.84 21.65 -13.48
CA SER A 7 -13.70 20.48 -13.25
C SER A 7 -15.20 20.79 -13.36
N GLY A 8 -15.60 22.01 -13.03
CA GLY A 8 -16.99 22.46 -13.19
C GLY A 8 -17.46 22.52 -14.64
N ILE A 9 -16.53 22.57 -15.61
CA ILE A 9 -16.83 22.62 -17.04
C ILE A 9 -16.56 21.27 -17.71
N PHE A 10 -15.43 20.63 -17.37
CA PHE A 10 -14.93 19.45 -18.06
C PHE A 10 -15.08 18.15 -17.24
N GLY A 11 -15.54 18.25 -15.97
CA GLY A 11 -15.74 17.08 -15.12
C GLY A 11 -16.70 16.08 -15.76
N GLY A 12 -16.31 14.83 -15.80
CA GLY A 12 -17.06 13.76 -16.43
C GLY A 12 -16.86 13.61 -17.94
N ALA A 13 -16.26 14.61 -18.59
CA ALA A 13 -16.03 14.57 -20.04
C ALA A 13 -14.58 14.23 -20.40
N VAL A 14 -13.65 14.53 -19.52
CA VAL A 14 -12.22 14.34 -19.75
C VAL A 14 -11.63 13.55 -18.58
N ALA A 15 -10.71 12.62 -18.87
CA ALA A 15 -10.05 11.85 -17.84
C ALA A 15 -9.25 12.76 -16.89
N ASN A 16 -9.48 12.60 -15.59
CA ASN A 16 -8.69 13.28 -14.56
C ASN A 16 -7.46 12.42 -14.25
N PRO A 17 -6.23 12.92 -14.47
CA PRO A 17 -5.01 12.13 -14.26
C PRO A 17 -4.85 11.59 -12.85
N ILE A 18 -5.24 12.35 -11.83
CA ILE A 18 -5.15 11.90 -10.43
C ILE A 18 -6.14 10.75 -10.16
N ASN A 19 -7.37 10.87 -10.67
CA ASN A 19 -8.36 9.81 -10.55
C ASN A 19 -7.89 8.52 -11.23
N VAL A 20 -7.31 8.63 -12.41
CA VAL A 20 -6.73 7.49 -13.15
C VAL A 20 -5.57 6.87 -12.36
N LEU A 21 -4.67 7.70 -11.84
CA LEU A 21 -3.54 7.25 -11.04
C LEU A 21 -4.00 6.52 -9.77
N CYS A 22 -4.98 7.08 -9.07
CA CYS A 22 -5.53 6.45 -7.85
C CYS A 22 -6.14 5.08 -8.15
N LYS A 23 -6.84 4.96 -9.27
CA LYS A 23 -7.38 3.67 -9.70
C LYS A 23 -6.28 2.67 -10.03
N MET A 24 -5.24 3.08 -10.74
CA MET A 24 -4.09 2.25 -11.03
C MET A 24 -3.41 1.76 -9.76
N ILE A 25 -3.21 2.65 -8.79
CA ILE A 25 -2.61 2.29 -7.49
C ILE A 25 -3.50 1.30 -6.75
N ALA A 26 -4.80 1.52 -6.72
CA ALA A 26 -5.74 0.60 -6.08
C ALA A 26 -5.72 -0.79 -6.73
N ASP A 27 -5.55 -0.86 -8.05
CA ASP A 27 -5.48 -2.12 -8.78
C ASP A 27 -4.16 -2.87 -8.61
N MET A 28 -3.13 -2.24 -8.03
CA MET A 28 -1.84 -2.87 -7.76
C MET A 28 -1.84 -3.79 -6.53
N GLN A 29 -2.95 -3.87 -5.83
CA GLN A 29 -3.12 -4.72 -4.66
C GLN A 29 -4.46 -5.42 -4.73
N ASP A 30 -4.50 -6.72 -4.37
CA ASP A 30 -5.73 -7.49 -4.33
C ASP A 30 -6.41 -7.40 -2.95
N GLU A 31 -7.55 -8.10 -2.80
CA GLU A 31 -8.33 -8.12 -1.56
C GLU A 31 -7.57 -8.73 -0.38
N LYS A 32 -6.56 -9.55 -0.65
CA LYS A 32 -5.75 -10.23 0.36
C LYS A 32 -4.48 -9.45 0.72
N GLY A 33 -4.31 -8.26 0.17
CA GLY A 33 -3.12 -7.45 0.40
C GLY A 33 -1.89 -7.87 -0.39
N HIS A 34 -2.03 -8.79 -1.36
CA HIS A 34 -0.94 -9.15 -2.27
C HIS A 34 -0.78 -8.08 -3.34
N ILE A 35 0.47 -7.75 -3.65
CA ILE A 35 0.79 -6.81 -4.72
C ILE A 35 0.67 -7.54 -6.06
N THR A 36 -0.11 -6.95 -6.98
CA THR A 36 -0.43 -7.55 -8.29
C THR A 36 0.46 -7.05 -9.42
N ILE A 37 1.46 -6.22 -9.11
CA ILE A 37 2.43 -5.75 -10.10
C ILE A 37 3.22 -6.95 -10.63
N PRO A 38 3.23 -7.19 -11.97
CA PRO A 38 3.98 -8.30 -12.52
C PRO A 38 5.46 -8.26 -12.13
N GLY A 39 5.99 -9.39 -11.67
CA GLY A 39 7.40 -9.51 -11.27
C GLY A 39 7.72 -8.97 -9.88
N PHE A 40 6.75 -8.43 -9.14
CA PHE A 40 7.02 -7.82 -7.83
C PHE A 40 7.66 -8.78 -6.83
N TYR A 41 7.26 -10.05 -6.85
CA TYR A 41 7.76 -11.06 -5.90
C TYR A 41 8.88 -11.95 -6.47
N ASP A 42 9.33 -11.74 -7.71
CA ASP A 42 10.24 -12.66 -8.39
C ASP A 42 11.57 -12.83 -7.67
N ASP A 43 12.12 -11.76 -7.12
CA ASP A 43 13.41 -11.76 -6.42
C ASP A 43 13.28 -11.83 -4.90
N VAL A 44 12.09 -12.04 -4.39
CA VAL A 44 11.84 -12.14 -2.96
C VAL A 44 12.34 -13.47 -2.45
N LEU A 45 13.21 -13.45 -1.44
CA LEU A 45 13.68 -14.65 -0.76
C LEU A 45 12.55 -15.21 0.11
N GLU A 46 12.16 -16.44 -0.16
CA GLU A 46 11.19 -17.12 0.69
C GLU A 46 11.86 -17.61 1.98
N VAL A 47 11.26 -17.22 3.09
CA VAL A 47 11.71 -17.68 4.40
C VAL A 47 11.11 -19.04 4.67
N SER A 48 11.93 -20.00 5.10
CA SER A 48 11.50 -21.36 5.36
C SER A 48 10.47 -21.42 6.50
N ALA A 49 9.67 -22.49 6.51
CA ALA A 49 8.70 -22.74 7.58
C ALA A 49 9.39 -22.82 8.95
N GLU A 50 10.59 -23.36 9.00
CA GLU A 50 11.39 -23.44 10.24
C GLU A 50 11.78 -22.05 10.75
N GLU A 51 12.25 -21.18 9.88
CA GLU A 51 12.61 -19.80 10.26
C GLU A 51 11.37 -19.00 10.66
N ARG A 52 10.26 -19.16 9.96
CA ARG A 52 8.99 -18.53 10.32
C ARG A 52 8.50 -18.99 11.69
N ALA A 53 8.66 -20.28 12.02
CA ALA A 53 8.34 -20.81 13.33
C ALA A 53 9.21 -20.18 14.44
N LYS A 54 10.49 -19.94 14.16
CA LYS A 54 11.39 -19.24 15.08
C LYS A 54 10.95 -17.79 15.29
N MET A 55 10.55 -17.10 14.23
CA MET A 55 10.01 -15.74 14.33
C MET A 55 8.74 -15.68 15.17
N ALA A 56 7.87 -16.69 15.04
CA ALA A 56 6.64 -16.76 15.82
C ALA A 56 6.88 -16.95 17.33
N LYS A 57 8.03 -17.50 17.72
CA LYS A 57 8.43 -17.63 19.13
C LYS A 57 9.02 -16.34 19.71
N ALA A 58 9.40 -15.37 18.88
CA ALA A 58 9.91 -14.09 19.36
C ALA A 58 8.82 -13.34 20.12
N PRO A 59 9.14 -12.68 21.23
CA PRO A 59 8.14 -11.91 21.98
C PRO A 59 7.59 -10.80 21.10
N PHE A 60 6.30 -10.83 20.82
CA PHE A 60 5.59 -9.78 20.11
C PHE A 60 4.18 -9.65 20.66
N ASP A 61 3.89 -8.52 21.27
CA ASP A 61 2.59 -8.20 21.83
C ASP A 61 1.80 -7.33 20.85
N LEU A 62 0.89 -7.97 20.09
CA LEU A 62 0.07 -7.30 19.09
C LEU A 62 -0.84 -6.24 19.70
N GLU A 63 -1.42 -6.50 20.86
CA GLU A 63 -2.30 -5.54 21.52
C GLU A 63 -1.54 -4.28 21.96
N ASN A 64 -0.36 -4.44 22.52
CA ASN A 64 0.51 -3.31 22.87
C ASN A 64 0.99 -2.54 21.64
N TYR A 65 1.29 -3.25 20.55
CA TYR A 65 1.64 -2.66 19.26
C TYR A 65 0.51 -1.76 18.74
N LYS A 66 -0.72 -2.27 18.74
CA LYS A 66 -1.89 -1.49 18.33
C LYS A 66 -2.13 -0.26 19.22
N LYS A 67 -1.97 -0.41 20.52
CA LYS A 67 -2.12 0.70 21.47
C LYS A 67 -1.05 1.77 21.26
N SER A 68 0.19 1.38 21.03
CA SER A 68 1.29 2.32 20.84
C SER A 68 1.11 3.18 19.58
N LEU A 69 0.41 2.65 18.56
CA LEU A 69 0.12 3.34 17.31
C LEU A 69 -1.28 3.98 17.29
N ASP A 70 -2.07 3.78 18.34
CA ASP A 70 -3.46 4.23 18.41
C ASP A 70 -4.32 3.74 17.24
N ILE A 71 -4.20 2.46 16.93
CA ILE A 71 -4.95 1.80 15.87
C ILE A 71 -5.78 0.64 16.41
N LYS A 72 -6.91 0.36 15.77
CA LYS A 72 -7.81 -0.74 16.16
C LYS A 72 -7.43 -2.05 15.51
N GLU A 73 -6.93 -1.99 14.29
CA GLU A 73 -6.61 -3.14 13.46
C GLU A 73 -5.27 -2.96 12.76
N VAL A 74 -4.60 -4.07 12.49
CA VAL A 74 -3.46 -4.11 11.59
C VAL A 74 -3.92 -4.58 10.21
N LYS A 75 -3.28 -4.09 9.17
CA LYS A 75 -3.52 -4.49 7.79
C LYS A 75 -2.23 -4.93 7.11
N GLY A 76 -2.36 -5.78 6.12
CA GLY A 76 -1.25 -6.19 5.30
C GLY A 76 -1.54 -7.48 4.56
N GLU A 77 -0.51 -8.06 3.99
CA GLU A 77 -0.60 -9.27 3.19
C GLU A 77 -1.16 -10.44 3.99
N GLU A 78 -2.23 -11.06 3.47
CA GLU A 78 -2.83 -12.24 4.09
C GLU A 78 -1.85 -13.42 4.06
N GLY A 79 -1.85 -14.22 5.11
CA GLY A 79 -0.95 -15.37 5.25
C GLY A 79 0.35 -15.07 6.00
N PHE A 80 0.54 -13.81 6.43
CA PHE A 80 1.71 -13.39 7.19
C PHE A 80 1.31 -12.63 8.44
N THR A 81 2.10 -12.79 9.51
CA THR A 81 1.92 -12.02 10.75
C THR A 81 2.42 -10.59 10.57
N THR A 82 2.02 -9.69 11.47
CA THR A 82 2.52 -8.31 11.49
C THR A 82 4.04 -8.25 11.52
N ASN A 83 4.66 -9.09 12.35
CA ASN A 83 6.12 -9.15 12.47
C ASN A 83 6.79 -9.62 11.17
N GLU A 84 6.20 -10.59 10.48
CA GLU A 84 6.65 -11.04 9.17
C GLU A 84 6.46 -9.97 8.09
N ARG A 85 5.33 -9.28 8.10
CA ARG A 85 5.04 -8.20 7.13
C ARG A 85 6.07 -7.08 7.19
N THR A 86 6.50 -6.71 8.38
CA THR A 86 7.48 -5.64 8.58
C THR A 86 8.93 -6.09 8.45
N GLY A 87 9.20 -7.37 8.63
CA GLY A 87 10.56 -7.90 8.69
C GLY A 87 11.04 -8.64 7.45
N ILE A 88 10.16 -9.40 6.80
CA ILE A 88 10.58 -10.32 5.72
C ILE A 88 9.78 -10.22 4.44
N ARG A 89 8.71 -9.43 4.42
CA ARG A 89 7.87 -9.29 3.21
C ARG A 89 8.06 -7.91 2.57
N PRO A 90 8.11 -7.85 1.23
CA PRO A 90 8.12 -6.57 0.53
C PRO A 90 6.77 -5.90 0.62
N THR A 91 6.75 -4.57 0.62
CA THR A 91 5.53 -3.77 0.67
C THR A 91 5.52 -2.73 -0.43
N PHE A 92 4.34 -2.22 -0.73
CA PHE A 92 4.14 -1.12 -1.66
C PHE A 92 3.31 -0.04 -0.96
N ASP A 93 3.93 1.09 -0.69
CA ASP A 93 3.32 2.17 0.07
C ASP A 93 3.44 3.48 -0.69
N VAL A 94 2.31 4.18 -0.85
CA VAL A 94 2.27 5.51 -1.45
C VAL A 94 2.40 6.54 -0.35
N CYS A 95 3.49 7.31 -0.38
CA CYS A 95 3.79 8.29 0.66
C CYS A 95 3.35 9.70 0.31
N GLY A 96 2.93 9.93 -0.92
CA GLY A 96 2.43 11.22 -1.35
C GLY A 96 2.03 11.23 -2.80
N ILE A 97 1.12 12.13 -3.13
CA ILE A 97 0.68 12.40 -4.50
C ILE A 97 0.68 13.92 -4.68
N TRP A 98 1.26 14.40 -5.76
CA TRP A 98 1.23 15.82 -6.10
C TRP A 98 1.02 16.03 -7.59
N ARG A 99 0.56 17.21 -7.93
CA ARG A 99 0.29 17.59 -9.31
C ARG A 99 1.22 18.71 -9.73
N ARG A 100 1.74 18.62 -10.94
CA ARG A 100 2.55 19.68 -11.54
C ARG A 100 1.71 20.94 -11.73
N GLY A 101 2.25 22.11 -11.35
CA GLY A 101 1.61 23.42 -11.55
C GLY A 101 0.75 23.88 -10.37
N GLN A 102 0.70 23.12 -9.28
CA GLN A 102 0.04 23.55 -8.05
C GLN A 102 1.00 23.42 -6.86
N ASP A 103 1.07 24.49 -6.07
CA ASP A 103 1.91 24.53 -4.86
C ASP A 103 1.26 23.82 -3.66
N SER A 104 -0.01 23.48 -3.78
CA SER A 104 -0.75 22.74 -2.77
C SER A 104 -1.69 21.74 -3.42
N VAL A 105 -1.82 20.58 -2.78
CA VAL A 105 -2.84 19.62 -3.18
C VAL A 105 -4.15 20.07 -2.58
N ALA A 106 -4.97 20.70 -3.36
CA ALA A 106 -6.36 20.94 -3.02
C ALA A 106 -7.20 19.80 -3.62
N PHE A 107 -7.74 18.99 -2.77
CA PHE A 107 -8.78 18.07 -3.16
C PHE A 107 -10.15 18.67 -2.93
#